data_5726547c2c853b08e8eced11cf22c737
#
_entry.id   5726547c2c853b08e8eced11cf22c737
#
_cell.length_a   1.000
_cell.length_b   1.000
_cell.length_c   1.000
_cell.angle_alpha   90.00
_cell.angle_beta   90.00
_cell.angle_gamma   90.00
#
_symmetry.space_group_name_H-M   'P 1'
#
loop_
_entity.id
_entity.type
_entity.pdbx_description
1 polymer ?
#
loop_
_entity_poly.entity_id
_entity_poly.type
_entity_poly.pdbx_seq_one_letter_code
_entity_poly.pdbx_strand_id
1 'polypeptide(L)'
;GIDPDPERSKYGDNFFTSADDIELKDVDTVIITAATSSNEPIELATKIARNKAKIVVVGDIPLNISRNDFYYKELELVVSKSYGPGRYDKQYEALGNDYPIEYVRWTENRNFETFTKLLSQQQIHLLDLVSEEIAFEDAPSVYEKFDDEIKPLSVVLRYNIDSEPKIEMENDLQPEPKTSKVTVGILGAGNFAATTMMPVLKELKRECRVLGIASSKGLSAESLAKSFNIKNKYSTEEDIL
;
A
#
# COMPACT_ATOMS: atom_id res chain seq x y z
N GLY A 1 12.26 0.69 23.17
CA GLY A 1 11.74 1.70 22.23
C GLY A 1 12.07 3.11 22.67
N ILE A 2 12.14 4.02 21.71
CA ILE A 2 12.41 5.44 21.97
C ILE A 2 11.40 6.23 21.15
N ASP A 3 10.57 7.03 21.81
CA ASP A 3 9.57 7.89 21.16
C ASP A 3 9.26 9.07 22.10
N PRO A 4 9.23 10.31 21.62
CA PRO A 4 8.92 11.47 22.45
C PRO A 4 7.49 11.47 23.03
N ASP A 5 6.57 10.69 22.42
CA ASP A 5 5.22 10.54 22.92
C ASP A 5 5.15 9.48 24.03
N PRO A 6 4.90 9.87 25.30
CA PRO A 6 4.85 8.92 26.41
C PRO A 6 3.71 7.91 26.29
N GLU A 7 2.64 8.21 25.55
CA GLU A 7 1.52 7.28 25.31
C GLU A 7 1.95 6.05 24.49
N ARG A 8 3.09 6.13 23.81
CA ARG A 8 3.66 4.99 23.06
C ARG A 8 4.31 3.94 23.97
N SER A 9 4.57 4.26 25.24
CA SER A 9 5.19 3.33 26.21
C SER A 9 4.41 2.03 26.40
N LYS A 10 3.10 2.05 26.21
CA LYS A 10 2.22 0.87 26.30
C LYS A 10 2.46 -0.20 25.22
N TYR A 11 3.19 0.14 24.16
CA TYR A 11 3.43 -0.76 23.01
C TYR A 11 4.79 -1.45 23.04
N GLY A 12 5.60 -1.23 24.06
CA GLY A 12 6.92 -1.86 24.11
C GLY A 12 7.50 -1.90 25.51
N ASP A 13 8.34 -2.91 25.73
CA ASP A 13 9.16 -3.02 26.91
C ASP A 13 10.37 -2.07 26.82
N ASN A 14 10.88 -1.61 27.97
CA ASN A 14 12.05 -0.71 28.03
C ASN A 14 11.89 0.51 27.11
N PHE A 15 10.98 1.38 27.47
CA PHE A 15 10.62 2.56 26.69
C PHE A 15 11.25 3.83 27.29
N PHE A 16 11.75 4.71 26.42
CA PHE A 16 12.36 5.98 26.78
C PHE A 16 11.71 7.12 26.02
N THR A 17 11.45 8.23 26.66
CA THR A 17 10.88 9.42 26.06
C THR A 17 11.94 10.41 25.55
N SER A 18 13.17 10.28 26.02
CA SER A 18 14.29 11.12 25.64
C SER A 18 15.54 10.29 25.36
N ALA A 19 16.36 10.79 24.45
CA ALA A 19 17.69 10.26 24.18
C ALA A 19 18.63 10.40 25.39
N ASP A 20 18.41 11.38 26.21
CA ASP A 20 19.25 11.67 27.41
C ASP A 20 19.03 10.65 28.53
N ASP A 21 17.86 10.00 28.55
CA ASP A 21 17.52 8.96 29.52
C ASP A 21 18.11 7.60 29.19
N ILE A 22 18.84 7.49 28.06
CA ILE A 22 19.31 6.21 27.54
C ILE A 22 20.73 5.93 28.01
N GLU A 23 20.85 5.01 28.94
CA GLU A 23 22.13 4.42 29.31
C GLU A 23 22.54 3.22 28.43
N LEU A 24 21.69 2.88 27.44
CA LEU A 24 21.95 1.75 26.54
C LEU A 24 23.21 1.99 25.72
N LYS A 25 24.07 0.98 25.72
CA LYS A 25 25.29 0.89 24.91
C LYS A 25 25.37 -0.50 24.31
N ASP A 26 26.21 -0.63 23.32
CA ASP A 26 26.53 -1.90 22.68
C ASP A 26 25.33 -2.61 22.04
N VAL A 27 24.43 -1.83 21.42
CA VAL A 27 23.26 -2.34 20.70
C VAL A 27 23.68 -2.95 19.36
N ASP A 28 23.27 -4.19 19.08
CA ASP A 28 23.59 -4.94 17.84
C ASP A 28 22.94 -4.34 16.61
N THR A 29 21.67 -3.92 16.72
CA THR A 29 20.90 -3.37 15.61
C THR A 29 20.01 -2.23 16.10
N VAL A 30 20.07 -1.11 15.40
CA VAL A 30 19.17 0.02 15.62
C VAL A 30 18.24 0.18 14.43
N ILE A 31 16.94 0.19 14.68
CA ILE A 31 15.91 0.41 13.64
C ILE A 31 15.30 1.79 13.87
N ILE A 32 15.43 2.68 12.87
CA ILE A 32 14.90 4.04 12.93
C ILE A 32 13.61 4.08 12.12
N THR A 33 12.48 4.25 12.81
CA THR A 33 11.14 4.37 12.21
C THR A 33 10.59 5.81 12.26
N ALA A 34 11.36 6.74 12.85
CA ALA A 34 10.97 8.13 13.00
C ALA A 34 10.83 8.85 11.64
N ALA A 35 9.90 9.79 11.57
CA ALA A 35 9.78 10.76 10.49
C ALA A 35 10.00 12.16 11.08
N THR A 36 11.13 12.80 10.76
CA THR A 36 11.52 14.11 11.31
C THR A 36 12.54 14.80 10.41
N SER A 37 12.58 16.12 10.47
CA SER A 37 13.63 16.93 9.84
C SER A 37 14.91 17.00 10.69
N SER A 38 14.91 16.48 11.92
CA SER A 38 16.06 16.43 12.81
C SER A 38 17.01 15.28 12.44
N ASN A 39 18.32 15.53 12.59
CA ASN A 39 19.36 14.52 12.44
C ASN A 39 19.57 13.68 13.71
N GLU A 40 18.91 14.02 14.79
CA GLU A 40 19.05 13.38 16.12
C GLU A 40 18.89 11.85 16.11
N PRO A 41 17.93 11.25 15.37
CA PRO A 41 17.76 9.80 15.38
C PRO A 41 19.00 9.05 14.87
N ILE A 42 19.67 9.54 13.82
CA ILE A 42 20.87 8.87 13.30
C ILE A 42 22.07 9.11 14.20
N GLU A 43 22.21 10.27 14.81
CA GLU A 43 23.27 10.60 15.78
C GLU A 43 23.14 9.72 17.03
N LEU A 44 21.93 9.56 17.55
CA LEU A 44 21.64 8.67 18.65
C LEU A 44 21.98 7.22 18.31
N ALA A 45 21.55 6.76 17.13
CA ALA A 45 21.83 5.41 16.66
C ALA A 45 23.34 5.10 16.65
N THR A 46 24.18 6.02 16.15
CA THR A 46 25.63 5.84 16.15
C THR A 46 26.21 5.82 17.56
N LYS A 47 25.62 6.59 18.50
CA LYS A 47 26.07 6.67 19.89
C LYS A 47 25.85 5.37 20.65
N ILE A 48 24.65 4.76 20.50
CA ILE A 48 24.26 3.55 21.26
C ILE A 48 24.72 2.24 20.59
N ALA A 49 24.99 2.27 19.30
CA ALA A 49 25.44 1.11 18.51
C ALA A 49 26.80 0.58 19.00
N ARG A 50 26.95 -0.75 19.07
CA ARG A 50 28.27 -1.36 19.28
C ARG A 50 29.13 -1.31 18.01
N ASN A 51 30.36 -1.77 18.12
CA ASN A 51 31.21 -1.98 16.94
C ASN A 51 30.56 -2.98 15.97
N LYS A 52 30.59 -2.69 14.68
CA LYS A 52 30.00 -3.49 13.59
C LYS A 52 28.49 -3.69 13.72
N ALA A 53 27.80 -2.78 14.40
CA ALA A 53 26.37 -2.78 14.48
C ALA A 53 25.73 -2.37 13.15
N LYS A 54 24.47 -2.79 12.97
CA LYS A 54 23.66 -2.43 11.83
C LYS A 54 22.66 -1.34 12.21
N ILE A 55 22.58 -0.27 11.41
CA ILE A 55 21.57 0.77 11.52
C ILE A 55 20.65 0.65 10.31
N VAL A 56 19.35 0.44 10.54
CA VAL A 56 18.34 0.29 9.50
C VAL A 56 17.41 1.50 9.55
N VAL A 57 17.37 2.28 8.49
CA VAL A 57 16.48 3.43 8.35
C VAL A 57 15.24 3.01 7.58
N VAL A 58 14.09 3.01 8.25
CA VAL A 58 12.76 2.72 7.70
C VAL A 58 11.96 4.01 7.54
N GLY A 59 12.11 4.94 8.48
CA GLY A 59 11.43 6.22 8.49
C GLY A 59 12.06 7.25 7.55
N ASP A 60 11.51 8.45 7.57
CA ASP A 60 11.98 9.59 6.78
C ASP A 60 12.75 10.56 7.66
N ILE A 61 14.09 10.48 7.60
CA ILE A 61 15.01 11.31 8.37
C ILE A 61 16.14 11.83 7.48
N PRO A 62 16.77 12.95 7.83
CA PRO A 62 18.03 13.36 7.23
C PRO A 62 19.14 12.33 7.49
N LEU A 63 19.99 12.12 6.49
CA LEU A 63 21.16 11.23 6.62
C LEU A 63 22.45 12.02 6.58
N ASN A 64 22.55 13.07 7.44
CA ASN A 64 23.80 13.81 7.62
C ASN A 64 24.71 13.03 8.57
N ILE A 65 25.47 12.09 8.01
CA ILE A 65 26.32 11.19 8.79
C ILE A 65 27.74 11.69 8.87
N SER A 66 28.32 11.61 10.08
CA SER A 66 29.74 11.82 10.30
C SER A 66 30.52 10.58 9.88
N ARG A 67 31.49 10.76 8.97
CA ARG A 67 32.39 9.66 8.61
C ARG A 67 33.10 9.05 9.83
N ASN A 68 33.46 9.87 10.80
CA ASN A 68 34.21 9.40 11.97
C ASN A 68 33.38 8.44 12.82
N ASP A 69 32.09 8.74 13.07
CA ASP A 69 31.22 7.91 13.89
C ASP A 69 31.03 6.52 13.26
N PHE A 70 30.95 6.46 11.95
CA PHE A 70 30.86 5.20 11.22
C PHE A 70 32.22 4.47 11.14
N TYR A 71 33.30 5.20 10.90
CA TYR A 71 34.63 4.65 10.71
C TYR A 71 35.17 3.94 11.96
N TYR A 72 35.07 4.57 13.13
CA TYR A 72 35.64 3.98 14.36
C TYR A 72 34.91 2.73 14.82
N LYS A 73 33.61 2.64 14.53
CA LYS A 73 32.81 1.47 14.91
C LYS A 73 32.56 0.52 13.75
N GLU A 74 33.02 0.82 12.54
CA GLU A 74 32.74 0.05 11.32
C GLU A 74 31.25 -0.25 11.17
N LEU A 75 30.38 0.77 11.33
CA LEU A 75 28.93 0.63 11.29
C LEU A 75 28.42 0.36 9.87
N GLU A 76 27.39 -0.47 9.77
CA GLU A 76 26.64 -0.72 8.55
C GLU A 76 25.36 0.11 8.55
N LEU A 77 25.12 0.89 7.47
CA LEU A 77 23.88 1.65 7.28
C LEU A 77 23.10 1.04 6.13
N VAL A 78 21.80 0.75 6.38
CA VAL A 78 20.87 0.23 5.37
C VAL A 78 19.64 1.11 5.36
N VAL A 79 19.25 1.59 4.18
CA VAL A 79 17.96 2.26 3.99
C VAL A 79 16.95 1.23 3.47
N SER A 80 15.87 1.04 4.21
CA SER A 80 14.81 0.14 3.82
C SER A 80 13.97 0.76 2.71
N LYS A 81 13.76 0.01 1.62
CA LYS A 81 12.92 0.44 0.52
C LYS A 81 11.49 -0.05 0.75
N SER A 82 10.57 0.84 1.11
CA SER A 82 9.12 0.60 1.21
C SER A 82 8.74 -0.87 1.53
N TYR A 83 8.04 -1.55 0.63
CA TYR A 83 7.64 -2.96 0.80
C TYR A 83 8.73 -3.98 0.47
N GLY A 84 9.90 -3.52 0.07
CA GLY A 84 11.04 -4.35 -0.31
C GLY A 84 11.26 -4.47 -1.81
N PRO A 85 12.16 -5.37 -2.24
CA PRO A 85 12.42 -5.64 -3.65
C PRO A 85 11.16 -6.02 -4.42
N GLY A 86 11.00 -5.47 -5.60
CA GLY A 86 9.79 -5.55 -6.44
C GLY A 86 9.05 -4.22 -6.52
N ARG A 87 9.08 -3.43 -5.47
CA ARG A 87 8.46 -2.10 -5.46
C ARG A 87 9.09 -1.18 -6.49
N TYR A 88 8.22 -0.53 -7.31
CA TYR A 88 8.57 0.33 -8.45
C TYR A 88 9.20 -0.41 -9.63
N ASP A 89 9.21 -1.74 -9.66
CA ASP A 89 9.58 -2.54 -10.82
C ASP A 89 8.34 -2.96 -11.60
N LYS A 90 8.17 -2.43 -12.80
CA LYS A 90 7.02 -2.74 -13.66
C LYS A 90 6.94 -4.22 -14.05
N GLN A 91 8.08 -4.91 -14.15
CA GLN A 91 8.10 -6.34 -14.45
C GLN A 91 7.49 -7.14 -13.30
N TYR A 92 7.79 -6.72 -12.08
CA TYR A 92 7.26 -7.36 -10.88
C TYR A 92 5.80 -6.94 -10.60
N GLU A 93 5.53 -5.64 -10.44
CA GLU A 93 4.22 -5.13 -10.02
C GLU A 93 3.12 -5.29 -11.07
N ALA A 94 3.44 -5.02 -12.35
CA ALA A 94 2.43 -5.01 -13.41
C ALA A 94 2.36 -6.33 -14.20
N LEU A 95 3.48 -7.01 -14.38
CA LEU A 95 3.56 -8.24 -15.19
C LEU A 95 3.67 -9.52 -14.34
N GLY A 96 3.81 -9.41 -13.02
CA GLY A 96 3.85 -10.54 -12.11
C GLY A 96 5.11 -11.40 -12.19
N ASN A 97 6.21 -10.87 -12.75
CA ASN A 97 7.47 -11.57 -12.84
C ASN A 97 8.23 -11.47 -11.51
N ASP A 98 8.25 -12.54 -10.73
CA ASP A 98 8.97 -12.58 -9.46
C ASP A 98 10.47 -12.81 -9.67
N TYR A 99 11.27 -12.37 -8.69
CA TYR A 99 12.71 -12.60 -8.68
C TYR A 99 13.03 -14.03 -8.24
N PRO A 100 14.14 -14.65 -8.78
CA PRO A 100 14.61 -15.93 -8.30
C PRO A 100 14.91 -15.89 -6.80
N ILE A 101 14.36 -16.84 -6.05
CA ILE A 101 14.42 -16.87 -4.59
C ILE A 101 15.85 -16.99 -4.06
N GLU A 102 16.75 -17.60 -4.84
CA GLU A 102 18.16 -17.78 -4.50
C GLU A 102 18.92 -16.44 -4.44
N TYR A 103 18.45 -15.44 -5.22
CA TYR A 103 19.09 -14.13 -5.30
C TYR A 103 18.36 -13.05 -4.51
N VAL A 104 17.01 -13.13 -4.46
CA VAL A 104 16.19 -12.16 -3.75
C VAL A 104 15.19 -12.89 -2.85
N ARG A 105 15.61 -13.16 -1.61
CA ARG A 105 14.80 -13.92 -0.64
C ARG A 105 13.52 -13.20 -0.25
N TRP A 106 13.61 -11.90 0.00
CA TRP A 106 12.53 -11.08 0.54
C TRP A 106 12.05 -10.08 -0.50
N THR A 107 11.12 -10.50 -1.35
CA THR A 107 10.41 -9.63 -2.29
C THR A 107 9.15 -9.06 -1.63
N GLU A 108 8.56 -8.04 -2.24
CA GLU A 108 7.33 -7.40 -1.78
C GLU A 108 6.25 -8.45 -1.45
N ASN A 109 5.92 -9.34 -2.38
CA ASN A 109 4.91 -10.37 -2.16
C ASN A 109 5.27 -11.33 -1.03
N ARG A 110 6.51 -11.80 -0.98
CA ARG A 110 6.98 -12.72 0.08
C ARG A 110 7.00 -12.06 1.46
N ASN A 111 7.20 -10.75 1.54
CA ASN A 111 7.04 -9.99 2.77
C ASN A 111 5.59 -10.00 3.24
N PHE A 112 4.62 -9.74 2.35
CA PHE A 112 3.19 -9.82 2.69
C PHE A 112 2.77 -11.23 3.08
N GLU A 113 3.18 -12.26 2.34
CA GLU A 113 2.90 -13.66 2.68
C GLU A 113 3.45 -14.03 4.07
N THR A 114 4.68 -13.60 4.36
CA THR A 114 5.30 -13.88 5.67
C THR A 114 4.56 -13.17 6.79
N PHE A 115 4.20 -11.90 6.60
CA PHE A 115 3.47 -11.13 7.59
C PHE A 115 2.10 -11.73 7.88
N THR A 116 1.33 -12.08 6.86
CA THR A 116 0.02 -12.73 7.02
C THR A 116 0.13 -14.10 7.68
N LYS A 117 1.19 -14.85 7.40
CA LYS A 117 1.48 -16.11 8.08
C LYS A 117 1.77 -15.91 9.57
N LEU A 118 2.57 -14.92 9.93
CA LEU A 118 2.85 -14.60 11.33
C LEU A 118 1.58 -14.19 12.09
N LEU A 119 0.67 -13.44 11.45
CA LEU A 119 -0.63 -13.11 12.00
C LEU A 119 -1.50 -14.37 12.21
N SER A 120 -1.61 -15.24 11.19
CA SER A 120 -2.41 -16.45 11.28
C SER A 120 -1.91 -17.44 12.35
N GLN A 121 -0.61 -17.41 12.62
CA GLN A 121 0.03 -18.21 13.67
C GLN A 121 0.03 -17.52 15.04
N GLN A 122 -0.62 -16.35 15.16
CA GLN A 122 -0.67 -15.55 16.39
C GLN A 122 0.73 -15.20 16.96
N GLN A 123 1.73 -15.11 16.11
CA GLN A 123 3.08 -14.67 16.50
C GLN A 123 3.21 -13.14 16.54
N ILE A 124 2.28 -12.43 15.89
CA ILE A 124 2.15 -10.98 15.96
C ILE A 124 0.73 -10.67 16.41
N HIS A 125 0.60 -9.82 17.43
CA HIS A 125 -0.65 -9.34 17.97
C HIS A 125 -0.86 -7.88 17.57
N LEU A 126 -1.77 -7.63 16.62
CA LEU A 126 -2.06 -6.28 16.13
C LEU A 126 -3.29 -5.64 16.76
N LEU A 127 -4.13 -6.44 17.43
CA LEU A 127 -5.38 -5.92 18.01
C LEU A 127 -5.14 -4.82 19.04
N ASP A 128 -4.04 -4.90 19.78
CA ASP A 128 -3.66 -3.88 20.77
C ASP A 128 -3.28 -2.54 20.12
N LEU A 129 -3.01 -2.54 18.82
CA LEU A 129 -2.68 -1.34 18.05
C LEU A 129 -3.92 -0.71 17.40
N VAL A 130 -5.08 -1.40 17.41
CA VAL A 130 -6.32 -0.88 16.84
C VAL A 130 -6.94 0.15 17.80
N SER A 131 -6.95 1.40 17.38
CA SER A 131 -7.55 2.50 18.17
C SER A 131 -9.06 2.51 18.07
N GLU A 132 -9.59 2.31 16.87
CA GLU A 132 -11.01 2.36 16.57
C GLU A 132 -11.39 1.32 15.52
N GLU A 133 -12.61 0.76 15.66
CA GLU A 133 -13.28 0.01 14.61
C GLU A 133 -14.53 0.78 14.20
N ILE A 134 -14.68 1.08 12.93
CA ILE A 134 -15.83 1.81 12.40
C ILE A 134 -16.44 1.11 11.19
N ALA A 135 -17.71 1.40 10.90
CA ALA A 135 -18.35 0.90 9.70
C ALA A 135 -17.69 1.51 8.43
N PHE A 136 -17.63 0.75 7.35
CA PHE A 136 -17.02 1.21 6.10
C PHE A 136 -17.72 2.47 5.56
N GLU A 137 -19.01 2.56 5.75
CA GLU A 137 -19.85 3.69 5.33
C GLU A 137 -19.42 5.01 6.00
N ASP A 138 -18.84 4.92 7.21
CA ASP A 138 -18.36 6.06 7.99
C ASP A 138 -16.88 6.41 7.71
N ALA A 139 -16.23 5.71 6.77
CA ALA A 139 -14.83 5.94 6.43
C ALA A 139 -14.46 7.41 6.15
N PRO A 140 -15.28 8.23 5.47
CA PRO A 140 -14.96 9.64 5.26
C PRO A 140 -14.71 10.41 6.57
N SER A 141 -15.48 10.13 7.62
CA SER A 141 -15.31 10.78 8.93
C SER A 141 -13.98 10.49 9.62
N VAL A 142 -13.35 9.35 9.28
CA VAL A 142 -12.04 8.98 9.81
C VAL A 142 -10.94 9.81 9.19
N TYR A 143 -11.03 10.04 7.88
CA TYR A 143 -10.03 10.85 7.18
C TYR A 143 -10.00 12.29 7.69
N GLU A 144 -11.16 12.83 8.10
CA GLU A 144 -11.24 14.13 8.76
C GLU A 144 -10.45 14.15 10.09
N LYS A 145 -10.53 13.07 10.88
CA LYS A 145 -9.77 12.94 12.15
C LYS A 145 -8.25 12.88 11.96
N PHE A 146 -7.75 12.42 10.82
CA PHE A 146 -6.31 12.40 10.55
C PHE A 146 -5.70 13.79 10.34
N ASP A 147 -6.51 14.80 10.12
CA ASP A 147 -6.09 16.20 10.06
C ASP A 147 -6.10 16.89 11.45
N ASP A 148 -6.66 16.23 12.48
CA ASP A 148 -6.68 16.71 13.84
C ASP A 148 -5.31 16.58 14.54
N GLU A 149 -5.13 17.30 15.65
CA GLU A 149 -3.91 17.23 16.49
C GLU A 149 -3.72 15.85 17.12
N ILE A 150 -4.81 15.16 17.47
CA ILE A 150 -4.80 13.81 18.07
C ILE A 150 -5.22 12.81 17.02
N LYS A 151 -4.23 12.14 16.42
CA LYS A 151 -4.46 11.12 15.41
C LYS A 151 -4.63 9.74 16.02
N PRO A 152 -5.61 8.92 15.55
CA PRO A 152 -5.67 7.54 15.95
C PRO A 152 -4.42 6.78 15.48
N LEU A 153 -3.94 5.82 16.24
CA LEU A 153 -2.78 5.01 15.85
C LEU A 153 -3.11 4.15 14.62
N SER A 154 -4.27 3.52 14.65
CA SER A 154 -4.84 2.78 13.52
C SER A 154 -6.35 2.71 13.61
N VAL A 155 -7.00 2.62 12.47
CA VAL A 155 -8.45 2.44 12.35
C VAL A 155 -8.73 1.26 11.45
N VAL A 156 -9.62 0.37 11.88
CA VAL A 156 -10.09 -0.76 11.09
C VAL A 156 -11.47 -0.45 10.56
N LEU A 157 -11.64 -0.58 9.24
CA LEU A 157 -12.94 -0.45 8.59
C LEU A 157 -13.63 -1.81 8.56
N ARG A 158 -14.82 -1.89 9.15
CA ARG A 158 -15.63 -3.10 9.15
C ARG A 158 -16.60 -3.08 7.98
N TYR A 159 -16.42 -4.02 7.07
CA TYR A 159 -17.35 -4.23 5.96
C TYR A 159 -18.53 -5.07 6.41
N ASN A 160 -19.73 -4.70 5.98
CA ASN A 160 -20.91 -5.54 6.13
C ASN A 160 -20.85 -6.66 5.07
N ILE A 161 -20.42 -7.86 5.48
CA ILE A 161 -20.24 -9.01 4.59
C ILE A 161 -21.59 -9.57 4.08
N ASP A 162 -22.70 -9.30 4.81
CA ASP A 162 -24.03 -9.76 4.46
C ASP A 162 -24.73 -8.85 3.43
N SER A 163 -24.20 -7.69 3.15
CA SER A 163 -24.69 -6.84 2.07
C SER A 163 -24.00 -7.26 0.76
N GLU A 164 -24.78 -7.82 -0.17
CA GLU A 164 -24.32 -7.89 -1.55
C GLU A 164 -23.93 -6.46 -2.00
N PRO A 165 -22.73 -6.26 -2.55
CA PRO A 165 -22.32 -4.94 -3.01
C PRO A 165 -23.26 -4.53 -4.15
N LYS A 166 -24.25 -3.72 -3.85
CA LYS A 166 -25.00 -3.00 -4.87
C LYS A 166 -24.07 -1.94 -5.44
N ILE A 167 -23.32 -2.31 -6.45
CA ILE A 167 -22.65 -1.34 -7.30
C ILE A 167 -23.77 -0.74 -8.17
N GLU A 168 -24.40 0.31 -7.71
CA GLU A 168 -25.25 1.14 -8.55
C GLU A 168 -24.32 1.82 -9.55
N MET A 169 -24.17 1.21 -10.72
CA MET A 169 -23.51 1.86 -11.83
C MET A 169 -24.53 2.79 -12.47
N GLU A 170 -24.34 4.10 -12.32
CA GLU A 170 -25.08 5.09 -13.09
C GLU A 170 -24.76 4.88 -14.58
N ASN A 171 -25.67 4.25 -15.28
CA ASN A 171 -25.64 4.14 -16.72
C ASN A 171 -26.50 5.24 -17.32
N ASP A 172 -25.93 6.02 -18.19
CA ASP A 172 -26.66 7.03 -18.97
C ASP A 172 -27.42 6.32 -20.09
N LEU A 173 -28.58 5.71 -19.73
CA LEU A 173 -29.44 4.93 -20.63
C LEU A 173 -30.21 5.81 -21.63
N GLN A 174 -29.67 6.93 -22.06
CA GLN A 174 -30.29 7.71 -23.14
C GLN A 174 -30.32 6.89 -24.43
N PRO A 175 -31.47 6.77 -25.10
CA PRO A 175 -31.55 6.08 -26.39
C PRO A 175 -30.66 6.80 -27.39
N GLU A 176 -29.57 6.12 -27.76
CA GLU A 176 -28.57 6.70 -28.63
C GLU A 176 -29.00 6.65 -30.10
N PRO A 177 -28.64 7.66 -30.88
CA PRO A 177 -29.01 7.71 -32.30
C PRO A 177 -28.50 6.49 -33.05
N LYS A 178 -29.34 5.90 -33.91
CA LYS A 178 -28.98 4.79 -34.79
C LYS A 178 -27.75 5.18 -35.62
N THR A 179 -26.63 4.56 -35.34
CA THR A 179 -25.38 4.77 -36.11
C THR A 179 -25.22 3.66 -37.14
N SER A 180 -24.55 3.95 -38.25
CA SER A 180 -24.15 2.92 -39.24
C SER A 180 -23.00 2.04 -38.75
N LYS A 181 -22.46 2.29 -37.56
CA LYS A 181 -21.35 1.57 -36.96
C LYS A 181 -21.81 0.30 -36.26
N VAL A 182 -20.99 -0.71 -36.28
CA VAL A 182 -21.20 -1.91 -35.48
C VAL A 182 -21.08 -1.57 -34.00
N THR A 183 -22.10 -1.90 -33.26
CA THR A 183 -22.12 -1.69 -31.80
C THR A 183 -21.56 -2.94 -31.12
N VAL A 184 -20.59 -2.76 -30.22
CA VAL A 184 -19.87 -3.83 -29.53
C VAL A 184 -20.07 -3.70 -28.03
N GLY A 185 -20.61 -4.73 -27.38
CA GLY A 185 -20.58 -4.91 -25.93
C GLY A 185 -19.40 -5.81 -25.52
N ILE A 186 -18.74 -5.52 -24.41
CA ILE A 186 -17.61 -6.30 -23.92
C ILE A 186 -18.01 -7.02 -22.65
N LEU A 187 -17.97 -8.33 -22.68
CA LEU A 187 -18.17 -9.18 -21.52
C LEU A 187 -16.81 -9.62 -20.96
N GLY A 188 -16.47 -9.11 -19.76
CA GLY A 188 -15.20 -9.36 -19.09
C GLY A 188 -14.15 -8.25 -19.28
N ALA A 189 -13.84 -7.56 -18.18
CA ALA A 189 -12.84 -6.48 -18.15
C ALA A 189 -11.46 -7.01 -17.72
N GLY A 190 -11.08 -8.18 -18.22
CA GLY A 190 -9.80 -8.82 -17.90
C GLY A 190 -8.62 -8.21 -18.68
N ASN A 191 -7.44 -8.76 -18.43
CA ASN A 191 -6.18 -8.28 -19.02
C ASN A 191 -6.21 -8.32 -20.56
N PHE A 192 -6.78 -9.37 -21.16
CA PHE A 192 -6.90 -9.48 -22.62
C PHE A 192 -7.78 -8.35 -23.21
N ALA A 193 -8.90 -8.03 -22.55
CA ALA A 193 -9.73 -6.91 -22.97
C ALA A 193 -8.94 -5.59 -22.91
N ALA A 194 -8.20 -5.35 -21.81
CA ALA A 194 -7.45 -4.12 -21.59
C ALA A 194 -6.27 -3.94 -22.54
N THR A 195 -5.48 -5.00 -22.76
CA THR A 195 -4.19 -4.90 -23.45
C THR A 195 -4.27 -5.21 -24.95
N THR A 196 -5.30 -5.94 -25.37
CA THR A 196 -5.42 -6.40 -26.77
C THR A 196 -6.67 -5.88 -27.44
N MET A 197 -7.87 -6.18 -26.88
CA MET A 197 -9.12 -5.83 -27.57
C MET A 197 -9.38 -4.33 -27.61
N MET A 198 -9.25 -3.65 -26.49
CA MET A 198 -9.58 -2.22 -26.40
C MET A 198 -8.69 -1.33 -27.26
N PRO A 199 -7.37 -1.53 -27.35
CA PRO A 199 -6.53 -0.79 -28.28
C PRO A 199 -6.98 -0.98 -29.76
N VAL A 200 -7.29 -2.21 -30.17
CA VAL A 200 -7.78 -2.50 -31.53
C VAL A 200 -9.12 -1.83 -31.81
N LEU A 201 -10.08 -1.92 -30.89
CA LEU A 201 -11.38 -1.26 -31.04
C LEU A 201 -11.26 0.27 -31.06
N LYS A 202 -10.27 0.83 -30.38
CA LYS A 202 -9.96 2.26 -30.45
C LYS A 202 -9.43 2.69 -31.81
N GLU A 203 -8.66 1.83 -32.49
CA GLU A 203 -8.21 2.08 -33.86
C GLU A 203 -9.39 1.99 -34.86
N LEU A 204 -10.30 1.04 -34.63
CA LEU A 204 -11.50 0.81 -35.45
C LEU A 204 -12.69 1.73 -35.10
N LYS A 205 -12.46 2.85 -34.47
CA LYS A 205 -13.52 3.79 -34.02
C LYS A 205 -14.41 4.36 -35.16
N ARG A 206 -14.02 4.21 -36.41
CA ARG A 206 -14.81 4.60 -37.60
C ARG A 206 -15.86 3.54 -37.95
N GLU A 207 -15.53 2.26 -37.72
CA GLU A 207 -16.32 1.09 -38.09
C GLU A 207 -17.16 0.58 -36.92
N CYS A 208 -16.61 0.61 -35.73
CA CYS A 208 -17.27 0.13 -34.52
C CYS A 208 -17.32 1.17 -33.41
N ARG A 209 -18.24 0.90 -32.49
CA ARG A 209 -18.44 1.69 -31.28
C ARG A 209 -18.63 0.74 -30.10
N VAL A 210 -17.88 0.95 -29.03
CA VAL A 210 -18.08 0.20 -27.79
C VAL A 210 -19.25 0.82 -27.03
N LEU A 211 -20.32 0.04 -26.82
CA LEU A 211 -21.51 0.44 -26.08
C LEU A 211 -21.26 0.48 -24.59
N GLY A 212 -20.64 -0.60 -24.09
CA GLY A 212 -20.38 -0.75 -22.66
C GLY A 212 -19.50 -1.95 -22.34
N ILE A 213 -19.15 -2.06 -21.10
CA ILE A 213 -18.34 -3.14 -20.54
C ILE A 213 -19.06 -3.75 -19.34
N ALA A 214 -19.21 -5.06 -19.34
CA ALA A 214 -19.70 -5.82 -18.18
C ALA A 214 -18.57 -6.63 -17.53
N SER A 215 -18.53 -6.67 -16.21
CA SER A 215 -17.63 -7.54 -15.46
C SER A 215 -18.21 -7.81 -14.06
N SER A 216 -18.19 -9.07 -13.65
CA SER A 216 -18.60 -9.49 -12.30
C SER A 216 -17.78 -8.82 -11.18
N LYS A 217 -16.58 -8.33 -11.51
CA LYS A 217 -15.77 -7.46 -10.63
C LYS A 217 -15.91 -6.02 -11.13
N GLY A 218 -16.92 -5.30 -10.64
CA GLY A 218 -17.26 -3.95 -11.09
C GLY A 218 -16.09 -2.99 -11.18
N LEU A 219 -15.13 -3.05 -10.26
CA LEU A 219 -13.90 -2.24 -10.27
C LEU A 219 -13.08 -2.41 -11.56
N SER A 220 -13.02 -3.63 -12.12
CA SER A 220 -12.29 -3.88 -13.37
C SER A 220 -12.99 -3.25 -14.57
N ALA A 221 -14.33 -3.32 -14.62
CA ALA A 221 -15.13 -2.66 -15.66
C ALA A 221 -14.99 -1.15 -15.56
N GLU A 222 -15.02 -0.60 -14.36
CA GLU A 222 -14.88 0.84 -14.14
C GLU A 222 -13.51 1.36 -14.55
N SER A 223 -12.43 0.69 -14.14
CA SER A 223 -11.07 1.06 -14.50
C SER A 223 -10.86 1.04 -16.02
N LEU A 224 -11.34 -0.02 -16.68
CA LEU A 224 -11.21 -0.16 -18.13
C LEU A 224 -12.07 0.88 -18.86
N ALA A 225 -13.31 1.10 -18.45
CA ALA A 225 -14.20 2.10 -19.00
C ALA A 225 -13.61 3.52 -18.89
N LYS A 226 -13.04 3.86 -17.75
CA LYS A 226 -12.37 5.15 -17.54
C LYS A 226 -11.15 5.32 -18.45
N SER A 227 -10.33 4.27 -18.61
CA SER A 227 -9.11 4.32 -19.45
C SER A 227 -9.42 4.50 -20.92
N PHE A 228 -10.55 4.01 -21.40
CA PHE A 228 -10.97 4.07 -22.82
C PHE A 228 -12.16 4.98 -23.09
N ASN A 229 -12.58 5.76 -22.07
CA ASN A 229 -13.69 6.72 -22.16
C ASN A 229 -15.02 6.08 -22.62
N ILE A 230 -15.35 4.91 -22.04
CA ILE A 230 -16.61 4.21 -22.27
C ILE A 230 -17.61 4.65 -21.21
N LYS A 231 -18.78 5.08 -21.62
CA LYS A 231 -19.80 5.64 -20.72
C LYS A 231 -20.48 4.57 -19.87
N ASN A 232 -20.92 3.47 -20.52
CA ASN A 232 -21.75 2.49 -19.85
C ASN A 232 -20.91 1.36 -19.24
N LYS A 233 -21.19 1.05 -17.99
CA LYS A 233 -20.55 0.01 -17.19
C LYS A 233 -21.63 -0.86 -16.59
N TYR A 234 -21.43 -2.15 -16.58
CA TYR A 234 -22.40 -3.14 -16.12
C TYR A 234 -21.75 -4.16 -15.21
N SER A 235 -22.49 -4.65 -14.23
CA SER A 235 -22.02 -5.69 -13.32
C SER A 235 -22.38 -7.10 -13.78
N THR A 236 -23.40 -7.21 -14.62
CA THR A 236 -23.87 -8.48 -15.19
C THR A 236 -23.88 -8.45 -16.71
N GLU A 237 -23.92 -9.60 -17.34
CA GLU A 237 -24.06 -9.73 -18.79
C GLU A 237 -25.48 -9.40 -19.26
N GLU A 238 -26.48 -9.60 -18.40
CA GLU A 238 -27.90 -9.32 -18.69
C GLU A 238 -28.15 -7.82 -18.82
N ASP A 239 -27.39 -6.99 -18.11
CA ASP A 239 -27.52 -5.54 -18.15
C ASP A 239 -26.98 -4.92 -19.45
N ILE A 240 -26.12 -5.62 -20.19
CA ILE A 240 -25.48 -5.13 -21.42
C ILE A 240 -26.19 -5.62 -22.70
N LEU A 241 -27.05 -6.66 -22.58
CA LEU A 241 -27.83 -7.22 -23.68
C LEU A 241 -29.15 -6.50 -23.85
#